data_f75c1686473a230466e384a6e45e314b
#
_entry.id   f75c1686473a230466e384a6e45e314b
#
_cell.length_a   1.000
_cell.length_b   1.000
_cell.length_c   1.000
_cell.angle_alpha   90.00
_cell.angle_beta   90.00
_cell.angle_gamma   90.00
#
_symmetry.space_group_name_H-M   'P 1'
#
loop_
_entity.id
_entity.type
_entity.pdbx_description
1 polymer ?
#
loop_
_entity_poly.entity_id
_entity_poly.type
_entity_poly.pdbx_seq_one_letter_code
_entity_poly.pdbx_strand_id
1 'polypeptide(L)'
;MDIIIAATIGAAATVGAVILKTYLESHIEKGKLRRHTVQNEDVYRALEYTRGKLDCDRAVVYEFHNGDVYYSGSSQQKFSNTYEVLSDGISSELKNQQNLRVSSFNRFIKPLIDEDEYGFWDIEQVGDIVVKTFFEDQGTKSTFCVPIQLLTGKIIGILGIDYVKGGRKLTEEEKDFIKNQSCIISGYLKA
;
A
#
# COMPACT_ATOMS: atom_id res chain seq x y z
N MET A 1 -44.68 -41.29 20.17
CA MET A 1 -43.65 -41.64 19.14
C MET A 1 -43.32 -40.43 18.26
N ASP A 2 -44.29 -39.64 17.87
CA ASP A 2 -44.17 -38.51 16.95
C ASP A 2 -43.30 -37.35 17.46
N ILE A 3 -43.27 -37.06 18.75
CA ILE A 3 -42.45 -36.00 19.36
C ILE A 3 -40.98 -36.31 19.29
N ILE A 4 -40.60 -37.57 19.48
CA ILE A 4 -39.17 -38.01 19.42
C ILE A 4 -38.68 -37.93 17.98
N ILE A 5 -39.48 -38.30 17.00
CA ILE A 5 -39.16 -38.23 15.58
C ILE A 5 -39.00 -36.76 15.14
N ALA A 6 -39.91 -35.86 15.56
CA ALA A 6 -39.78 -34.45 15.27
C ALA A 6 -38.53 -33.81 15.89
N ALA A 7 -38.18 -34.18 17.12
CA ALA A 7 -36.97 -33.69 17.78
C ALA A 7 -35.68 -34.16 17.10
N THR A 8 -35.62 -35.41 16.62
CA THR A 8 -34.47 -35.95 15.92
C THR A 8 -34.29 -35.35 14.52
N ILE A 9 -35.37 -35.11 13.80
CA ILE A 9 -35.37 -34.40 12.52
C ILE A 9 -34.87 -32.94 12.70
N GLY A 10 -35.36 -32.24 13.71
CA GLY A 10 -34.93 -30.89 14.04
C GLY A 10 -33.44 -30.81 14.37
N ALA A 11 -32.93 -31.73 15.19
CA ALA A 11 -31.51 -31.80 15.56
C ALA A 11 -30.63 -32.10 14.32
N ALA A 12 -31.01 -33.03 13.46
CA ALA A 12 -30.31 -33.35 12.25
C ALA A 12 -30.26 -32.18 11.25
N ALA A 13 -31.38 -31.44 11.11
CA ALA A 13 -31.43 -30.25 10.28
C ALA A 13 -30.51 -29.12 10.79
N THR A 14 -30.47 -28.92 12.12
CA THR A 14 -29.62 -27.93 12.75
C THR A 14 -28.13 -28.27 12.54
N VAL A 15 -27.73 -29.51 12.75
CA VAL A 15 -26.36 -29.99 12.52
C VAL A 15 -25.98 -29.83 11.03
N GLY A 16 -26.87 -30.22 10.12
CA GLY A 16 -26.66 -30.06 8.68
C GLY A 16 -26.48 -28.59 8.27
N ALA A 17 -27.30 -27.70 8.85
CA ALA A 17 -27.18 -26.24 8.58
C ALA A 17 -25.85 -25.67 9.11
N VAL A 18 -25.38 -26.09 10.28
CA VAL A 18 -24.08 -25.67 10.83
C VAL A 18 -22.92 -26.16 9.95
N ILE A 19 -22.93 -27.44 9.55
CA ILE A 19 -21.89 -27.99 8.66
C ILE A 19 -21.86 -27.24 7.33
N LEU A 20 -23.01 -27.01 6.71
CA LEU A 20 -23.10 -26.27 5.44
C LEU A 20 -22.60 -24.84 5.59
N LYS A 21 -22.97 -24.15 6.67
CA LYS A 21 -22.49 -22.79 6.97
C LYS A 21 -20.97 -22.76 7.08
N THR A 22 -20.39 -23.65 7.91
CA THR A 22 -18.92 -23.73 8.11
C THR A 22 -18.20 -24.05 6.80
N TYR A 23 -18.76 -24.93 5.97
CA TYR A 23 -18.19 -25.26 4.66
C TYR A 23 -18.21 -24.06 3.71
N LEU A 24 -19.33 -23.33 3.63
CA LEU A 24 -19.46 -22.14 2.81
C LEU A 24 -18.53 -21.02 3.27
N GLU A 25 -18.44 -20.76 4.59
CA GLU A 25 -17.51 -19.78 5.16
C GLU A 25 -16.07 -20.11 4.82
N SER A 26 -15.65 -21.38 4.96
CA SER A 26 -14.29 -21.80 4.61
C SER A 26 -13.97 -21.62 3.11
N HIS A 27 -14.94 -21.85 2.23
CA HIS A 27 -14.78 -21.64 0.79
C HIS A 27 -14.69 -20.17 0.41
N ILE A 28 -15.48 -19.33 1.06
CA ILE A 28 -15.44 -17.86 0.86
C ILE A 28 -14.10 -17.30 1.33
N GLU A 29 -13.59 -17.74 2.48
CA GLU A 29 -12.29 -17.30 2.99
C GLU A 29 -11.12 -17.74 2.10
N LYS A 30 -11.12 -18.99 1.64
CA LYS A 30 -10.12 -19.46 0.67
C LYS A 30 -10.15 -18.65 -0.62
N GLY A 31 -11.34 -18.29 -1.11
CA GLY A 31 -11.51 -17.45 -2.29
C GLY A 31 -10.97 -16.03 -2.09
N LYS A 32 -11.17 -15.46 -0.89
CA LYS A 32 -10.61 -14.15 -0.53
C LYS A 32 -9.09 -14.21 -0.47
N LEU A 33 -8.52 -15.18 0.24
CA LEU A 33 -7.07 -15.33 0.37
C LEU A 33 -6.41 -15.52 -1.01
N ARG A 34 -7.00 -16.35 -1.88
CA ARG A 34 -6.48 -16.53 -3.24
C ARG A 34 -6.48 -15.22 -4.03
N ARG A 35 -7.55 -14.42 -3.97
CA ARG A 35 -7.61 -13.12 -4.65
C ARG A 35 -6.54 -12.18 -4.13
N HIS A 36 -6.38 -12.07 -2.80
CA HIS A 36 -5.32 -11.26 -2.21
C HIS A 36 -3.92 -11.71 -2.66
N THR A 37 -3.67 -13.02 -2.72
CA THR A 37 -2.37 -13.54 -3.17
C THR A 37 -2.08 -13.15 -4.61
N VAL A 38 -3.05 -13.32 -5.52
CA VAL A 38 -2.90 -12.93 -6.94
C VAL A 38 -2.69 -11.42 -7.08
N GLN A 39 -3.48 -10.62 -6.36
CA GLN A 39 -3.35 -9.17 -6.33
C GLN A 39 -1.95 -8.74 -5.86
N ASN A 40 -1.44 -9.35 -4.80
CA ASN A 40 -0.10 -9.08 -4.29
C ASN A 40 0.97 -9.39 -5.33
N GLU A 41 0.87 -10.54 -6.02
CA GLU A 41 1.80 -10.92 -7.10
C GLU A 41 1.83 -9.88 -8.23
N ASP A 42 0.67 -9.35 -8.62
CA ASP A 42 0.58 -8.36 -9.70
C ASP A 42 1.20 -7.02 -9.28
N VAL A 43 1.00 -6.58 -8.02
CA VAL A 43 1.66 -5.38 -7.48
C VAL A 43 3.17 -5.58 -7.42
N TYR A 44 3.66 -6.70 -6.88
CA TYR A 44 5.10 -6.98 -6.82
C TYR A 44 5.74 -7.03 -8.21
N ARG A 45 5.09 -7.65 -9.20
CA ARG A 45 5.56 -7.68 -10.58
C ARG A 45 5.66 -6.28 -11.19
N ALA A 46 4.68 -5.41 -10.93
CA ALA A 46 4.72 -4.02 -11.38
C ALA A 46 5.86 -3.23 -10.72
N LEU A 47 6.10 -3.45 -9.42
CA LEU A 47 7.23 -2.83 -8.70
C LEU A 47 8.58 -3.33 -9.19
N GLU A 48 8.75 -4.64 -9.41
CA GLU A 48 9.97 -5.23 -9.96
C GLU A 48 10.29 -4.67 -11.35
N TYR A 49 9.28 -4.58 -12.21
CA TYR A 49 9.41 -3.97 -13.53
C TYR A 49 9.81 -2.49 -13.43
N THR A 50 9.16 -1.73 -12.55
CA THR A 50 9.44 -0.31 -12.33
C THR A 50 10.87 -0.12 -11.82
N ARG A 51 11.27 -0.89 -10.80
CA ARG A 51 12.62 -0.86 -10.25
C ARG A 51 13.68 -1.18 -11.31
N GLY A 52 13.48 -2.25 -12.06
CA GLY A 52 14.42 -2.66 -13.11
C GLY A 52 14.53 -1.65 -14.25
N LYS A 53 13.41 -1.03 -14.66
CA LYS A 53 13.38 -0.04 -15.73
C LYS A 53 14.09 1.27 -15.36
N LEU A 54 13.98 1.69 -14.09
CA LEU A 54 14.55 2.93 -13.59
C LEU A 54 15.93 2.73 -12.95
N ASP A 55 16.36 1.49 -12.78
CA ASP A 55 17.57 1.14 -12.03
C ASP A 55 17.61 1.82 -10.66
N CYS A 56 16.45 1.83 -9.98
CA CYS A 56 16.35 2.41 -8.65
C CYS A 56 16.69 1.38 -7.57
N ASP A 57 17.03 1.86 -6.38
CA ASP A 57 17.42 1.00 -5.28
C ASP A 57 16.21 0.43 -4.53
N ARG A 58 15.10 1.20 -4.46
CA ARG A 58 13.85 0.78 -3.83
C ARG A 58 12.67 1.29 -4.64
N ALA A 59 11.68 0.42 -4.88
CA ALA A 59 10.34 0.78 -5.34
C ALA A 59 9.35 0.36 -4.27
N VAL A 60 8.50 1.28 -3.80
CA VAL A 60 7.65 1.10 -2.62
C VAL A 60 6.23 1.56 -2.88
N VAL A 61 5.26 0.86 -2.32
CA VAL A 61 3.86 1.30 -2.23
C VAL A 61 3.50 1.54 -0.78
N TYR A 62 3.02 2.74 -0.52
CA TYR A 62 2.35 3.07 0.73
C TYR A 62 0.85 3.10 0.49
N GLU A 63 0.07 2.48 1.36
CA GLU A 63 -1.39 2.56 1.32
C GLU A 63 -1.92 3.41 2.46
N PHE A 64 -2.91 4.27 2.15
CA PHE A 64 -3.63 5.02 3.16
C PHE A 64 -4.67 4.15 3.84
N HIS A 65 -4.72 4.23 5.16
CA HIS A 65 -5.72 3.53 5.96
C HIS A 65 -6.19 4.38 7.14
N ASN A 66 -7.35 4.02 7.67
CA ASN A 66 -7.90 4.71 8.84
C ASN A 66 -7.18 4.27 10.11
N GLY A 67 -6.87 5.26 10.97
CA GLY A 67 -6.53 5.06 12.36
C GLY A 67 -7.75 5.28 13.25
N ASP A 68 -7.46 5.61 14.52
CA ASP A 68 -8.50 6.03 15.46
C ASP A 68 -9.05 7.43 15.14
N VAL A 69 -9.96 7.92 15.96
CA VAL A 69 -10.52 9.25 15.88
C VAL A 69 -9.88 10.14 16.97
N TYR A 70 -9.47 11.34 16.61
CA TYR A 70 -9.01 12.33 17.58
C TYR A 70 -10.18 12.85 18.42
N TYR A 71 -9.88 13.43 19.59
CA TYR A 71 -10.88 14.06 20.46
C TYR A 71 -11.70 15.13 19.72
N SER A 72 -11.13 15.79 18.72
CA SER A 72 -11.79 16.75 17.84
C SER A 72 -12.85 16.13 16.89
N GLY A 73 -12.97 14.80 16.87
CA GLY A 73 -13.82 14.07 15.91
C GLY A 73 -13.15 13.83 14.55
N SER A 74 -11.97 14.38 14.29
CA SER A 74 -11.23 14.16 13.04
C SER A 74 -10.63 12.77 12.99
N SER A 75 -10.68 12.12 11.82
CA SER A 75 -10.04 10.81 11.60
C SER A 75 -8.52 10.93 11.65
N GLN A 76 -7.87 10.00 12.35
CA GLN A 76 -6.42 9.81 12.29
C GLN A 76 -6.05 9.08 11.00
N GLN A 77 -5.90 9.81 9.90
CA GLN A 77 -5.40 9.20 8.66
C GLN A 77 -3.95 8.74 8.84
N LYS A 78 -3.68 7.51 8.42
CA LYS A 78 -2.36 6.88 8.46
C LYS A 78 -1.99 6.35 7.09
N PHE A 79 -0.71 6.10 6.89
CA PHE A 79 -0.20 5.33 5.75
C PHE A 79 0.86 4.34 6.22
N SER A 80 0.98 3.24 5.51
CA SER A 80 1.94 2.17 5.80
C SER A 80 2.58 1.69 4.52
N ASN A 81 3.87 1.35 4.58
CA ASN A 81 4.55 0.62 3.54
C ASN A 81 3.96 -0.79 3.45
N THR A 82 3.28 -1.12 2.35
CA THR A 82 2.60 -2.40 2.15
C THR A 82 3.29 -3.29 1.13
N TYR A 83 4.01 -2.70 0.18
CA TYR A 83 4.79 -3.44 -0.81
C TYR A 83 6.13 -2.75 -1.05
N GLU A 84 7.19 -3.53 -1.11
CA GLU A 84 8.54 -3.02 -1.30
C GLU A 84 9.38 -3.99 -2.12
N VAL A 85 10.07 -3.48 -3.14
CA VAL A 85 11.04 -4.22 -3.94
C VAL A 85 12.38 -3.50 -3.88
N LEU A 86 13.45 -4.26 -3.62
CA LEU A 86 14.77 -3.75 -3.30
C LEU A 86 15.82 -4.21 -4.30
N SER A 87 16.84 -3.41 -4.52
CA SER A 87 18.08 -3.87 -5.14
C SER A 87 18.97 -4.57 -4.10
N ASP A 88 19.95 -5.34 -4.58
CA ASP A 88 20.89 -6.04 -3.72
C ASP A 88 21.63 -5.07 -2.78
N GLY A 89 21.71 -5.47 -1.50
CA GLY A 89 22.39 -4.72 -0.45
C GLY A 89 21.59 -3.57 0.16
N ILE A 90 20.32 -3.40 -0.20
CA ILE A 90 19.41 -2.42 0.40
C ILE A 90 18.54 -3.08 1.48
N SER A 91 18.43 -2.44 2.63
CA SER A 91 17.60 -2.90 3.74
C SER A 91 16.13 -2.60 3.50
N SER A 92 15.26 -3.53 3.93
CA SER A 92 13.82 -3.33 3.90
C SER A 92 13.36 -2.40 5.01
N GLU A 93 12.48 -1.46 4.66
CA GLU A 93 11.81 -0.55 5.58
C GLU A 93 10.36 -0.94 5.87
N LEU A 94 9.91 -2.05 5.34
CA LEU A 94 8.53 -2.53 5.43
C LEU A 94 8.02 -2.64 6.89
N LYS A 95 8.89 -3.02 7.83
CA LYS A 95 8.54 -3.10 9.24
C LYS A 95 8.59 -1.75 9.97
N ASN A 96 9.49 -0.86 9.56
CA ASN A 96 9.72 0.40 10.22
C ASN A 96 8.69 1.47 9.83
N GLN A 97 8.12 1.34 8.63
CA GLN A 97 7.21 2.33 8.04
C GLN A 97 5.76 1.89 8.13
N GLN A 98 5.31 1.60 9.34
CA GLN A 98 3.94 1.19 9.61
C GLN A 98 3.19 2.24 10.43
N ASN A 99 1.91 2.46 10.11
CA ASN A 99 1.03 3.34 10.88
C ASN A 99 1.51 4.80 11.00
N LEU A 100 2.19 5.32 9.98
CA LEU A 100 2.67 6.69 9.93
C LEU A 100 1.49 7.66 9.85
N ARG A 101 1.49 8.70 10.70
CA ARG A 101 0.38 9.67 10.77
C ARG A 101 0.50 10.69 9.64
N VAL A 102 -0.51 10.79 8.79
CA VAL A 102 -0.56 11.80 7.71
C VAL A 102 -0.32 13.22 8.24
N SER A 103 -0.87 13.55 9.42
CA SER A 103 -0.69 14.88 10.04
C SER A 103 0.76 15.25 10.36
N SER A 104 1.64 14.27 10.54
CA SER A 104 3.08 14.51 10.76
C SER A 104 3.85 14.72 9.45
N PHE A 105 3.28 14.37 8.32
CA PHE A 105 3.90 14.40 7.00
C PHE A 105 3.25 15.38 6.03
N ASN A 106 2.66 16.46 6.52
CA ASN A 106 1.95 17.44 5.67
C ASN A 106 2.81 17.98 4.51
N ARG A 107 4.12 18.20 4.74
CA ARG A 107 5.05 18.72 3.72
C ARG A 107 5.40 17.70 2.64
N PHE A 108 5.17 16.43 2.92
CA PHE A 108 5.29 15.33 1.98
C PHE A 108 3.96 15.04 1.25
N ILE A 109 2.86 15.00 2.01
CA ILE A 109 1.55 14.60 1.48
C ILE A 109 0.87 15.71 0.67
N LYS A 110 1.01 16.99 1.08
CA LYS A 110 0.34 18.09 0.41
C LYS A 110 0.74 18.24 -1.07
N PRO A 111 2.02 18.21 -1.47
CA PRO A 111 2.39 18.22 -2.89
C PRO A 111 1.82 17.05 -3.69
N LEU A 112 1.72 15.85 -3.10
CA LEU A 112 1.10 14.69 -3.75
C LEU A 112 -0.38 14.91 -4.06
N ILE A 113 -1.08 15.74 -3.27
CA ILE A 113 -2.49 16.07 -3.47
C ILE A 113 -2.65 17.22 -4.47
N ASP A 114 -1.81 18.25 -4.38
CA ASP A 114 -1.98 19.51 -5.11
C ASP A 114 -1.26 19.52 -6.46
N GLU A 115 -0.14 18.79 -6.58
CA GLU A 115 0.78 18.81 -7.71
C GLU A 115 0.96 17.43 -8.37
N ASP A 116 0.30 16.39 -7.84
CA ASP A 116 0.40 14.98 -8.27
C ASP A 116 1.83 14.40 -8.22
N GLU A 117 2.75 15.04 -7.50
CA GLU A 117 4.12 14.54 -7.32
C GLU A 117 4.80 15.15 -6.08
N TYR A 118 5.78 14.43 -5.55
CA TYR A 118 6.74 14.91 -4.57
C TYR A 118 8.11 14.31 -4.88
N GLY A 119 9.18 15.10 -4.84
CA GLY A 119 10.51 14.56 -5.07
C GLY A 119 11.64 15.53 -4.75
N PHE A 120 12.81 14.96 -4.56
CA PHE A 120 14.08 15.67 -4.45
C PHE A 120 15.19 14.81 -5.08
N TRP A 121 16.24 15.45 -5.58
CA TRP A 121 17.42 14.75 -6.11
C TRP A 121 18.62 14.82 -5.16
N ASP A 122 18.51 15.57 -4.08
CA ASP A 122 19.47 15.69 -2.99
C ASP A 122 18.69 15.90 -1.68
N ILE A 123 18.98 15.09 -0.67
CA ILE A 123 18.32 15.13 0.63
C ILE A 123 18.48 16.48 1.34
N GLU A 124 19.54 17.25 1.04
CA GLU A 124 19.74 18.57 1.59
C GLU A 124 18.72 19.61 1.11
N GLN A 125 17.95 19.32 0.06
CA GLN A 125 16.85 20.17 -0.42
C GLN A 125 15.60 20.08 0.45
N VAL A 126 15.50 19.04 1.29
CA VAL A 126 14.35 18.82 2.16
C VAL A 126 14.41 19.73 3.38
N GLY A 127 13.58 20.78 3.38
CA GLY A 127 13.56 21.77 4.46
C GLY A 127 12.77 21.36 5.70
N ASP A 128 11.84 20.40 5.58
CA ASP A 128 11.05 19.89 6.72
C ASP A 128 11.81 18.79 7.44
N ILE A 129 12.04 18.97 8.74
CA ILE A 129 12.88 18.06 9.53
C ILE A 129 12.26 16.65 9.64
N VAL A 130 10.94 16.54 9.74
CA VAL A 130 10.26 15.24 9.88
C VAL A 130 10.40 14.44 8.57
N VAL A 131 10.18 15.09 7.44
CA VAL A 131 10.31 14.48 6.11
C VAL A 131 11.78 14.17 5.82
N LYS A 132 12.70 15.08 6.17
CA LYS A 132 14.15 14.85 6.00
C LYS A 132 14.61 13.63 6.79
N THR A 133 14.32 13.58 8.09
CA THR A 133 14.67 12.44 8.96
C THR A 133 14.07 11.13 8.44
N PHE A 134 12.81 11.16 7.97
CA PHE A 134 12.15 9.99 7.43
C PHE A 134 12.93 9.38 6.23
N PHE A 135 13.45 10.20 5.32
CA PHE A 135 14.24 9.72 4.19
C PHE A 135 15.70 9.42 4.55
N GLU A 136 16.30 10.17 5.49
CA GLU A 136 17.65 9.92 5.99
C GLU A 136 17.77 8.59 6.73
N ASP A 137 16.78 8.24 7.56
CA ASP A 137 16.75 6.97 8.31
C ASP A 137 16.73 5.75 7.37
N GLN A 138 16.24 5.94 6.15
CA GLN A 138 16.23 4.92 5.09
C GLN A 138 17.49 4.95 4.20
N GLY A 139 18.37 5.91 4.43
CA GLY A 139 19.52 6.17 3.58
C GLY A 139 19.19 6.76 2.21
N THR A 140 17.94 7.23 1.99
CA THR A 140 17.48 7.75 0.71
C THR A 140 18.17 9.07 0.37
N LYS A 141 18.84 9.13 -0.76
CA LYS A 141 19.55 10.32 -1.26
C LYS A 141 18.74 11.13 -2.25
N SER A 142 17.90 10.46 -3.02
CA SER A 142 16.89 11.10 -3.87
C SER A 142 15.67 10.20 -3.98
N THR A 143 14.51 10.82 -4.14
CA THR A 143 13.23 10.13 -4.30
C THR A 143 12.33 10.85 -5.28
N PHE A 144 11.41 10.08 -5.86
CA PHE A 144 10.26 10.62 -6.58
C PHE A 144 9.02 9.79 -6.24
N CYS A 145 8.01 10.47 -5.74
CA CYS A 145 6.77 9.88 -5.29
C CYS A 145 5.58 10.44 -6.06
N VAL A 146 4.62 9.59 -6.39
CA VAL A 146 3.37 9.97 -7.05
C VAL A 146 2.18 9.36 -6.33
N PRO A 147 0.99 9.98 -6.33
CA PRO A 147 -0.20 9.40 -5.75
C PRO A 147 -0.66 8.17 -6.55
N ILE A 148 -1.17 7.16 -5.85
CA ILE A 148 -1.93 6.07 -6.44
C ILE A 148 -3.40 6.45 -6.31
N GLN A 149 -4.03 6.75 -7.46
CA GLN A 149 -5.36 7.33 -7.51
C GLN A 149 -6.33 6.43 -8.25
N LEU A 150 -7.54 6.26 -7.71
CA LEU A 150 -8.64 5.58 -8.38
C LEU A 150 -9.22 6.47 -9.48
N LEU A 151 -9.94 5.87 -10.43
CA LEU A 151 -10.68 6.60 -11.47
C LEU A 151 -11.71 7.60 -10.92
N THR A 152 -12.11 7.44 -9.65
CA THR A 152 -12.99 8.38 -8.94
C THR A 152 -12.27 9.64 -8.44
N GLY A 153 -10.95 9.75 -8.63
CA GLY A 153 -10.13 10.81 -8.07
C GLY A 153 -9.67 10.57 -6.63
N LYS A 154 -10.10 9.48 -5.98
CA LYS A 154 -9.67 9.17 -4.61
C LYS A 154 -8.23 8.67 -4.60
N ILE A 155 -7.36 9.33 -3.85
CA ILE A 155 -6.00 8.86 -3.57
C ILE A 155 -6.08 7.77 -2.51
N ILE A 156 -5.53 6.58 -2.82
CA ILE A 156 -5.53 5.39 -1.96
C ILE A 156 -4.15 5.02 -1.45
N GLY A 157 -3.10 5.55 -2.06
CA GLY A 157 -1.71 5.25 -1.72
C GLY A 157 -0.72 6.17 -2.40
N ILE A 158 0.55 5.80 -2.28
CA ILE A 158 1.69 6.51 -2.88
C ILE A 158 2.61 5.46 -3.49
N LEU A 159 3.06 5.67 -4.72
CA LEU A 159 4.17 4.96 -5.32
C LEU A 159 5.44 5.79 -5.13
N GLY A 160 6.45 5.24 -4.45
CA GLY A 160 7.75 5.87 -4.23
C GLY A 160 8.87 5.14 -4.95
N ILE A 161 9.81 5.91 -5.49
CA ILE A 161 11.01 5.45 -6.17
C ILE A 161 12.21 6.09 -5.49
N ASP A 162 13.05 5.28 -4.83
CA ASP A 162 14.16 5.75 -4.03
C ASP A 162 15.51 5.31 -4.60
N TYR A 163 16.47 6.23 -4.51
CA TYR A 163 17.88 6.00 -4.79
C TYR A 163 18.66 6.17 -3.48
N VAL A 164 19.32 5.10 -3.05
CA VAL A 164 20.05 5.01 -1.77
C VAL A 164 21.56 5.05 -2.01
N LYS A 165 22.04 4.33 -3.03
CA LYS A 165 23.47 4.25 -3.37
C LYS A 165 24.01 5.56 -3.92
N GLY A 166 23.18 6.33 -4.64
CA GLY A 166 23.55 7.62 -5.21
C GLY A 166 22.33 8.42 -5.61
N GLY A 167 22.31 9.74 -5.30
CA GLY A 167 21.22 10.61 -5.73
C GLY A 167 21.23 10.81 -7.26
N ARG A 168 20.04 10.89 -7.86
CA ARG A 168 19.88 11.26 -9.28
C ARG A 168 18.61 12.07 -9.49
N LYS A 169 18.65 12.89 -10.55
CA LYS A 169 17.47 13.60 -11.05
C LYS A 169 16.83 12.78 -12.16
N LEU A 170 15.53 12.57 -12.09
CA LEU A 170 14.75 11.89 -13.12
C LEU A 170 14.47 12.83 -14.30
N THR A 171 14.40 12.26 -15.50
CA THR A 171 13.87 12.93 -16.69
C THR A 171 12.35 13.01 -16.64
N GLU A 172 11.74 13.88 -17.43
CA GLU A 172 10.27 13.97 -17.52
C GLU A 172 9.66 12.66 -18.06
N GLU A 173 10.33 12.00 -19.00
CA GLU A 173 9.90 10.68 -19.51
C GLU A 173 9.88 9.60 -18.42
N GLU A 174 10.87 9.62 -17.51
CA GLU A 174 10.91 8.70 -16.36
C GLU A 174 9.81 9.02 -15.34
N LYS A 175 9.52 10.30 -15.10
CA LYS A 175 8.41 10.71 -14.25
C LYS A 175 7.06 10.29 -14.82
N ASP A 176 6.84 10.50 -16.12
CA ASP A 176 5.62 10.05 -16.82
C ASP A 176 5.49 8.52 -16.77
N PHE A 177 6.59 7.80 -16.90
CA PHE A 177 6.60 6.34 -16.73
C PHE A 177 6.14 5.95 -15.31
N ILE A 178 6.64 6.62 -14.25
CA ILE A 178 6.24 6.35 -12.86
C ILE A 178 4.75 6.66 -12.65
N LYS A 179 4.25 7.78 -13.19
CA LYS A 179 2.82 8.13 -13.15
C LYS A 179 1.95 7.04 -13.82
N ASN A 180 2.40 6.51 -14.96
CA ASN A 180 1.72 5.40 -15.62
C ASN A 180 1.73 4.11 -14.78
N GLN A 181 2.86 3.80 -14.11
CA GLN A 181 2.92 2.64 -13.21
C GLN A 181 2.00 2.79 -12.00
N SER A 182 1.85 4.00 -11.45
CA SER A 182 0.90 4.24 -10.36
C SER A 182 -0.55 3.96 -10.76
N CYS A 183 -0.93 4.31 -12.01
CA CYS A 183 -2.25 3.98 -12.56
C CYS A 183 -2.47 2.44 -12.69
N ILE A 184 -1.45 1.71 -13.13
CA ILE A 184 -1.50 0.25 -13.25
C ILE A 184 -1.67 -0.39 -11.85
N ILE A 185 -0.84 0.04 -10.88
CA ILE A 185 -0.91 -0.45 -9.49
C ILE A 185 -2.26 -0.11 -8.85
N SER A 186 -2.82 1.07 -9.13
CA SER A 186 -4.17 1.46 -8.69
C SER A 186 -5.24 0.46 -9.15
N GLY A 187 -5.10 -0.08 -10.38
CA GLY A 187 -5.98 -1.12 -10.89
C GLY A 187 -5.89 -2.43 -10.10
N TYR A 188 -4.69 -2.82 -9.70
CA TYR A 188 -4.46 -4.03 -8.91
C TYR A 188 -4.96 -3.88 -7.47
N LEU A 189 -4.70 -2.75 -6.80
CA LEU A 189 -5.12 -2.51 -5.41
C LEU A 189 -6.63 -2.39 -5.23
N LYS A 190 -7.38 -2.13 -6.30
CA LYS A 190 -8.85 -2.01 -6.27
C LYS A 190 -9.56 -3.36 -6.39
N ALA A 191 -8.91 -4.38 -6.93
CA ALA A 191 -9.53 -5.68 -7.25
C ALA A 191 -9.88 -6.56 -5.97
#